data_f1dd00229beb46f6c7ea767ba02e943d
#
_entry.id   f1dd00229beb46f6c7ea767ba02e943d
#
_cell.length_a   1.000
_cell.length_b   1.000
_cell.length_c   1.000
_cell.angle_alpha   90.00
_cell.angle_beta   90.00
_cell.angle_gamma   90.00
#
_symmetry.space_group_name_H-M   'P 1'
#
loop_
_entity.id
_entity.type
_entity.pdbx_description
1 polymer ?
#
loop_
_entity_poly.entity_id
_entity_poly.type
_entity_poly.pdbx_seq_one_letter_code
_entity_poly.pdbx_strand_id
1 'polypeptide(L)'
;MELKKVVVTGLGAITPIGNTVAEYWDGLLNGKSGAAPIKQFDASLFKTHFACEIKNFNVEDHIDKKEARKLDQFSQYAMVSATEAMVDSKLMESNPNIDRIGVIWGSGIGGLKTFQDEAQNFFAGDGTPKFNPFFIPKMIADIAAGHISIKYGLRGPNYVTVSACASATNAIIDAFNLIRLGKADAIVTGGSEAAVNEMGMGGFNALRALSTRNDSPETASRPFDLDRDGFVLGEGSGALILEEYEHAKKRGAKIYAEILGGGMSGDAYHMTAPHPDGIGARNTMIAALEDAELDPTAIDYVNVHGTSTPLGDIAEVKAISQVFGEHAYKLNISSTKSMTGHLLGAAGAIEAIACILAVKNDVVPPTINHFTDDPEIDNRLNFTFNKAQHRTVDVALSNTFGFGGHNTSVIVRKYKG
;
A
#
# COMPACT_ATOMS: atom_id res chain seq x y z
N MET A 1 -20.18 -8.75 -23.13
CA MET A 1 -19.98 -7.32 -22.80
C MET A 1 -18.50 -7.05 -23.03
N GLU A 2 -18.16 -6.05 -23.84
CA GLU A 2 -16.77 -5.67 -24.01
C GLU A 2 -16.29 -4.95 -22.76
N LEU A 3 -15.14 -5.39 -22.22
CA LEU A 3 -14.54 -4.77 -21.03
C LEU A 3 -13.87 -3.46 -21.42
N LYS A 4 -14.08 -2.42 -20.62
CA LYS A 4 -13.47 -1.13 -20.85
C LYS A 4 -12.03 -1.07 -20.35
N LYS A 5 -11.16 -0.30 -21.01
CA LYS A 5 -9.82 -0.04 -20.52
C LYS A 5 -9.83 0.92 -19.34
N VAL A 6 -8.93 0.69 -18.40
CA VAL A 6 -8.81 1.50 -17.17
C VAL A 6 -7.41 2.06 -17.07
N VAL A 7 -7.33 3.36 -16.83
CA VAL A 7 -6.08 4.11 -16.75
C VAL A 7 -5.96 4.85 -15.42
N VAL A 8 -4.73 5.19 -15.07
CA VAL A 8 -4.42 5.99 -13.87
C VAL A 8 -4.18 7.42 -14.30
N THR A 9 -5.02 8.34 -13.79
CA THR A 9 -4.96 9.77 -14.17
C THR A 9 -4.49 10.69 -13.04
N GLY A 10 -4.45 10.22 -11.81
CA GLY A 10 -3.96 10.98 -10.66
C GLY A 10 -3.33 10.11 -9.60
N LEU A 11 -2.33 10.64 -8.90
CA LEU A 11 -1.61 9.99 -7.82
C LEU A 11 -1.50 10.91 -6.61
N GLY A 12 -1.50 10.33 -5.41
CA GLY A 12 -1.26 11.04 -4.16
C GLY A 12 -0.62 10.11 -3.13
N ALA A 13 0.29 10.62 -2.32
CA ALA A 13 0.99 9.83 -1.33
C ALA A 13 1.39 10.64 -0.10
N ILE A 14 1.30 10.02 1.07
CA ILE A 14 1.93 10.47 2.31
C ILE A 14 2.59 9.27 2.96
N THR A 15 3.90 9.29 3.10
CA THR A 15 4.73 8.14 3.48
C THR A 15 5.86 8.55 4.42
N PRO A 16 6.49 7.61 5.14
CA PRO A 16 7.63 7.92 6.03
C PRO A 16 8.85 8.54 5.34
N ILE A 17 8.92 8.46 4.00
CA ILE A 17 10.05 8.98 3.22
C ILE A 17 9.71 10.18 2.34
N GLY A 18 8.44 10.61 2.32
CA GLY A 18 7.96 11.78 1.59
C GLY A 18 6.46 11.99 1.75
N ASN A 19 6.01 13.24 1.84
CA ASN A 19 4.63 13.64 2.08
C ASN A 19 3.86 14.01 0.80
N THR A 20 4.51 13.84 -0.35
CA THR A 20 3.93 13.96 -1.70
C THR A 20 4.44 12.83 -2.57
N VAL A 21 3.78 12.58 -3.72
CA VAL A 21 4.25 11.59 -4.71
C VAL A 21 5.67 11.89 -5.19
N ALA A 22 6.01 13.16 -5.41
CA ALA A 22 7.33 13.56 -5.87
C ALA A 22 8.42 13.26 -4.81
N GLU A 23 8.18 13.61 -3.55
CA GLU A 23 9.10 13.32 -2.44
C GLU A 23 9.21 11.82 -2.16
N TYR A 24 8.10 11.10 -2.24
CA TYR A 24 8.08 9.63 -2.10
C TYR A 24 8.95 8.97 -3.18
N TRP A 25 8.79 9.37 -4.44
CA TRP A 25 9.57 8.83 -5.55
C TRP A 25 11.06 9.15 -5.41
N ASP A 26 11.40 10.39 -5.07
CA ASP A 26 12.78 10.78 -4.79
C ASP A 26 13.38 9.95 -3.64
N GLY A 27 12.63 9.79 -2.55
CA GLY A 27 13.03 8.94 -1.43
C GLY A 27 13.27 7.50 -1.82
N LEU A 28 12.44 6.91 -2.69
CA LEU A 28 12.62 5.56 -3.21
C LEU A 28 13.91 5.44 -4.04
N LEU A 29 14.14 6.35 -4.98
CA LEU A 29 15.30 6.28 -5.87
C LEU A 29 16.62 6.47 -5.12
N ASN A 30 16.62 7.28 -4.06
CA ASN A 30 17.80 7.54 -3.24
C ASN A 30 17.99 6.51 -2.11
N GLY A 31 17.15 5.48 -2.00
CA GLY A 31 17.27 4.46 -0.97
C GLY A 31 17.09 5.00 0.46
N LYS A 32 16.18 5.97 0.66
CA LYS A 32 15.97 6.63 1.95
C LYS A 32 15.23 5.72 2.93
N SER A 33 15.84 5.41 4.08
CA SER A 33 15.13 4.70 5.15
C SER A 33 14.16 5.64 5.90
N GLY A 34 12.91 5.19 6.05
CA GLY A 34 11.91 5.88 6.87
C GLY A 34 11.98 5.54 8.36
N ALA A 35 12.68 4.46 8.72
CA ALA A 35 12.74 3.97 10.09
C ALA A 35 13.55 4.91 11.00
N ALA A 36 12.98 5.16 12.18
CA ALA A 36 13.59 6.02 13.21
C ALA A 36 13.01 5.66 14.58
N PRO A 37 13.63 6.07 15.69
CA PRO A 37 13.03 5.94 17.02
C PRO A 37 11.62 6.55 17.07
N ILE A 38 10.68 5.85 17.70
CA ILE A 38 9.29 6.29 17.86
C ILE A 38 9.24 7.62 18.63
N LYS A 39 8.42 8.55 18.13
CA LYS A 39 8.18 9.86 18.73
C LYS A 39 6.74 10.08 19.21
N GLN A 40 5.80 9.29 18.72
CA GLN A 40 4.38 9.44 19.02
C GLN A 40 4.01 9.03 20.46
N PHE A 41 4.82 8.14 21.08
CA PHE A 41 4.65 7.70 22.47
C PHE A 41 5.98 7.19 23.06
N ASP A 42 6.03 6.96 24.37
CA ASP A 42 7.20 6.38 25.03
C ASP A 42 7.26 4.86 24.79
N ALA A 43 8.18 4.45 23.92
CA ALA A 43 8.38 3.06 23.55
C ALA A 43 9.39 2.30 24.46
N SER A 44 9.89 2.89 25.52
CA SER A 44 10.98 2.33 26.35
C SER A 44 10.64 0.97 26.98
N LEU A 45 9.36 0.66 27.19
CA LEU A 45 8.88 -0.64 27.72
C LEU A 45 8.54 -1.68 26.64
N PHE A 46 8.62 -1.31 25.36
CA PHE A 46 8.31 -2.20 24.25
C PHE A 46 9.57 -2.97 23.81
N LYS A 47 9.37 -4.08 23.08
CA LYS A 47 10.50 -4.82 22.50
C LYS A 47 11.12 -4.10 21.31
N THR A 48 10.29 -3.36 20.56
CA THR A 48 10.67 -2.56 19.40
C THR A 48 10.47 -1.09 19.73
N HIS A 49 11.53 -0.28 19.59
CA HIS A 49 11.55 1.14 19.95
C HIS A 49 11.50 2.08 18.72
N PHE A 50 11.31 1.54 17.53
CA PHE A 50 11.36 2.28 16.27
C PHE A 50 10.21 1.89 15.35
N ALA A 51 9.91 2.80 14.42
CA ALA A 51 8.89 2.63 13.38
C ALA A 51 9.18 3.55 12.20
N CYS A 52 8.44 3.38 11.13
CA CYS A 52 8.41 4.30 10.00
C CYS A 52 7.21 5.25 10.18
N GLU A 53 7.37 6.26 11.03
CA GLU A 53 6.38 7.33 11.24
C GLU A 53 6.40 8.35 10.10
N ILE A 54 5.26 9.01 9.83
CA ILE A 54 5.20 10.18 8.96
C ILE A 54 5.99 11.33 9.62
N LYS A 55 6.84 12.00 8.84
CA LYS A 55 7.73 13.06 9.32
C LYS A 55 7.28 14.41 8.79
N ASN A 56 7.48 15.47 9.62
CA ASN A 56 7.22 16.85 9.24
C ASN A 56 5.80 17.08 8.70
N PHE A 57 4.81 16.44 9.31
CA PHE A 57 3.41 16.55 8.94
C PHE A 57 2.62 17.32 9.99
N ASN A 58 1.91 18.34 9.54
CA ASN A 58 0.91 19.05 10.33
C ASN A 58 -0.42 19.00 9.59
N VAL A 59 -1.41 18.36 10.18
CA VAL A 59 -2.73 18.16 9.57
C VAL A 59 -3.43 19.50 9.27
N GLU A 60 -3.18 20.54 10.06
CA GLU A 60 -3.82 21.87 9.91
C GLU A 60 -3.36 22.59 8.63
N ASP A 61 -2.25 22.16 8.00
CA ASP A 61 -1.82 22.69 6.70
C ASP A 61 -2.65 22.11 5.52
N HIS A 62 -3.42 21.05 5.76
CA HIS A 62 -4.17 20.31 4.73
C HIS A 62 -5.68 20.26 4.99
N ILE A 63 -6.10 20.27 6.25
CA ILE A 63 -7.49 20.08 6.68
C ILE A 63 -7.82 21.12 7.75
N ASP A 64 -8.97 21.77 7.62
CA ASP A 64 -9.46 22.71 8.67
C ASP A 64 -9.41 22.04 10.05
N LYS A 65 -8.97 22.80 11.06
CA LYS A 65 -8.79 22.31 12.43
C LYS A 65 -10.04 21.66 13.03
N LYS A 66 -11.23 22.19 12.73
CA LYS A 66 -12.49 21.64 13.27
C LYS A 66 -12.82 20.31 12.59
N GLU A 67 -12.54 20.19 11.28
CA GLU A 67 -12.73 18.94 10.54
C GLU A 67 -11.67 17.90 10.93
N ALA A 68 -10.40 18.29 11.09
CA ALA A 68 -9.33 17.38 11.49
C ALA A 68 -9.61 16.69 12.84
N ARG A 69 -10.27 17.37 13.79
CA ARG A 69 -10.67 16.79 15.09
C ARG A 69 -11.73 15.70 15.00
N LYS A 70 -12.48 15.63 13.90
CA LYS A 70 -13.49 14.61 13.64
C LYS A 70 -12.89 13.35 12.98
N LEU A 71 -11.61 13.39 12.61
CA LEU A 71 -10.91 12.32 11.90
C LEU A 71 -9.91 11.63 12.83
N ASP A 72 -9.83 10.30 12.72
CA ASP A 72 -8.66 9.58 13.19
C ASP A 72 -7.48 9.81 12.22
N GLN A 73 -6.28 9.53 12.67
CA GLN A 73 -5.06 9.79 11.90
C GLN A 73 -5.04 9.06 10.55
N PHE A 74 -5.53 7.80 10.47
CA PHE A 74 -5.60 7.08 9.20
C PHE A 74 -6.52 7.78 8.19
N SER A 75 -7.63 8.38 8.66
CA SER A 75 -8.54 9.16 7.82
C SER A 75 -7.93 10.51 7.43
N GLN A 76 -7.11 11.13 8.30
CA GLN A 76 -6.38 12.34 7.94
C GLN A 76 -5.40 12.07 6.80
N TYR A 77 -4.64 10.97 6.86
CA TYR A 77 -3.73 10.56 5.79
C TYR A 77 -4.47 10.25 4.49
N ALA A 78 -5.62 9.56 4.57
CA ALA A 78 -6.49 9.31 3.42
C ALA A 78 -6.92 10.62 2.74
N MET A 79 -7.37 11.61 3.52
CA MET A 79 -7.82 12.90 3.00
C MET A 79 -6.69 13.68 2.31
N VAL A 80 -5.47 13.61 2.84
CA VAL A 80 -4.30 14.28 2.26
C VAL A 80 -3.92 13.65 0.93
N SER A 81 -3.70 12.33 0.90
CA SER A 81 -3.31 11.64 -0.34
C SER A 81 -4.42 11.70 -1.42
N ALA A 82 -5.69 11.52 -1.03
CA ALA A 82 -6.80 11.66 -1.97
C ALA A 82 -6.90 13.09 -2.53
N THR A 83 -6.59 14.11 -1.72
CA THR A 83 -6.57 15.49 -2.20
C THR A 83 -5.47 15.72 -3.23
N GLU A 84 -4.26 15.23 -2.99
CA GLU A 84 -3.16 15.30 -3.97
C GLU A 84 -3.56 14.60 -5.27
N ALA A 85 -4.10 13.37 -5.21
CA ALA A 85 -4.53 12.62 -6.38
C ALA A 85 -5.65 13.33 -7.17
N MET A 86 -6.63 13.93 -6.49
CA MET A 86 -7.71 14.69 -7.13
C MET A 86 -7.21 15.95 -7.82
N VAL A 87 -6.29 16.68 -7.19
CA VAL A 87 -5.65 17.87 -7.79
C VAL A 87 -4.79 17.46 -9.00
N ASP A 88 -3.99 16.42 -8.86
CA ASP A 88 -3.11 15.92 -9.93
C ASP A 88 -3.91 15.44 -11.15
N SER A 89 -5.03 14.76 -10.94
CA SER A 89 -5.88 14.26 -12.03
C SER A 89 -6.66 15.35 -12.75
N LYS A 90 -6.91 16.49 -12.10
CA LYS A 90 -7.83 17.55 -12.55
C LYS A 90 -9.24 17.04 -12.90
N LEU A 91 -9.66 15.92 -12.28
CA LEU A 91 -10.92 15.27 -12.63
C LEU A 91 -12.11 16.21 -12.46
N MET A 92 -12.17 16.97 -11.37
CA MET A 92 -13.30 17.87 -11.07
C MET A 92 -13.35 19.11 -11.97
N GLU A 93 -12.22 19.52 -12.58
CA GLU A 93 -12.19 20.65 -13.52
C GLU A 93 -12.98 20.37 -14.81
N SER A 94 -13.19 19.08 -15.14
CA SER A 94 -13.96 18.67 -16.32
C SER A 94 -15.48 18.67 -16.11
N ASN A 95 -15.97 19.06 -14.93
CA ASN A 95 -17.38 19.00 -14.55
C ASN A 95 -18.02 17.61 -14.80
N PRO A 96 -17.45 16.54 -14.24
CA PRO A 96 -17.86 15.16 -14.52
C PRO A 96 -19.22 14.84 -13.90
N ASN A 97 -19.85 13.74 -14.35
CA ASN A 97 -21.03 13.20 -13.69
C ASN A 97 -20.64 12.56 -12.34
N ILE A 98 -20.82 13.28 -11.25
CA ILE A 98 -20.45 12.85 -9.89
C ILE A 98 -21.20 11.60 -9.40
N ASP A 99 -22.36 11.25 -10.00
CA ASP A 99 -23.09 10.01 -9.69
C ASP A 99 -22.40 8.77 -10.27
N ARG A 100 -21.41 8.99 -11.14
CA ARG A 100 -20.61 7.94 -11.77
C ARG A 100 -19.15 7.91 -11.27
N ILE A 101 -18.83 8.74 -10.27
CA ILE A 101 -17.52 8.74 -9.63
C ILE A 101 -17.64 8.15 -8.23
N GLY A 102 -16.91 7.06 -7.99
CA GLY A 102 -16.93 6.33 -6.72
C GLY A 102 -15.70 6.58 -5.85
N VAL A 103 -15.74 6.02 -4.64
CA VAL A 103 -14.61 5.91 -3.72
C VAL A 103 -14.55 4.48 -3.19
N ILE A 104 -13.46 3.76 -3.47
CA ILE A 104 -13.20 2.43 -2.91
C ILE A 104 -11.84 2.49 -2.24
N TRP A 105 -11.81 2.27 -0.93
CA TRP A 105 -10.62 2.51 -0.12
C TRP A 105 -10.22 1.26 0.65
N GLY A 106 -8.93 1.13 1.00
CA GLY A 106 -8.41 0.04 1.82
C GLY A 106 -7.96 0.53 3.19
N SER A 107 -8.32 -0.19 4.24
CA SER A 107 -7.74 0.00 5.57
C SER A 107 -7.82 -1.33 6.32
N GLY A 108 -6.71 -1.75 6.93
CA GLY A 108 -6.66 -3.05 7.62
C GLY A 108 -7.25 -3.00 9.03
N ILE A 109 -7.08 -1.89 9.74
CA ILE A 109 -7.42 -1.76 11.15
C ILE A 109 -8.39 -0.59 11.39
N GLY A 110 -8.23 0.52 10.68
CA GLY A 110 -9.01 1.74 10.91
C GLY A 110 -8.50 2.55 12.11
N GLY A 111 -9.39 3.19 12.85
CA GLY A 111 -9.07 4.16 13.89
C GLY A 111 -8.60 3.57 15.23
N LEU A 112 -7.52 2.81 15.21
CA LEU A 112 -6.97 2.13 16.39
C LEU A 112 -6.55 3.12 17.48
N LYS A 113 -5.97 4.27 17.10
CA LYS A 113 -5.59 5.31 18.06
C LYS A 113 -6.80 5.90 18.77
N THR A 114 -7.87 6.19 18.03
CA THR A 114 -9.14 6.66 18.62
C THR A 114 -9.71 5.63 19.58
N PHE A 115 -9.70 4.33 19.21
CA PHE A 115 -10.17 3.26 20.11
C PHE A 115 -9.34 3.20 21.38
N GLN A 116 -8.01 3.25 21.26
CA GLN A 116 -7.10 3.23 22.41
C GLN A 116 -7.38 4.39 23.38
N ASP A 117 -7.48 5.62 22.85
CA ASP A 117 -7.67 6.82 23.67
C ASP A 117 -9.01 6.82 24.41
N GLU A 118 -10.09 6.45 23.73
CA GLU A 118 -11.43 6.38 24.32
C GLU A 118 -11.53 5.27 25.37
N ALA A 119 -10.92 4.10 25.11
CA ALA A 119 -10.86 3.01 26.08
C ALA A 119 -10.05 3.40 27.32
N GLN A 120 -8.88 4.00 27.13
CA GLN A 120 -8.02 4.48 28.21
C GLN A 120 -8.75 5.51 29.08
N ASN A 121 -9.39 6.51 28.48
CA ASN A 121 -10.14 7.55 29.19
C ASN A 121 -11.30 6.97 29.99
N PHE A 122 -12.04 6.00 29.42
CA PHE A 122 -13.15 5.35 30.12
C PHE A 122 -12.68 4.53 31.33
N PHE A 123 -11.63 3.69 31.17
CA PHE A 123 -11.15 2.84 32.24
C PHE A 123 -10.36 3.58 33.33
N ALA A 124 -9.74 4.73 33.00
CA ALA A 124 -9.10 5.60 33.97
C ALA A 124 -10.09 6.51 34.74
N GLY A 125 -11.33 6.62 34.27
CA GLY A 125 -12.38 7.45 34.87
C GLY A 125 -13.14 6.74 36.00
N ASP A 126 -14.29 7.34 36.36
CA ASP A 126 -15.21 6.86 37.40
C ASP A 126 -16.26 5.85 36.90
N GLY A 127 -16.11 5.37 35.67
CA GLY A 127 -17.07 4.47 35.01
C GLY A 127 -18.26 5.20 34.37
N THR A 128 -18.32 6.52 34.43
CA THR A 128 -19.34 7.29 33.70
C THR A 128 -19.09 7.19 32.20
N PRO A 129 -20.06 6.75 31.34
CA PRO A 129 -19.83 6.53 29.91
C PRO A 129 -19.82 7.88 29.14
N LYS A 130 -18.76 8.63 29.29
CA LYS A 130 -18.51 9.91 28.59
C LYS A 130 -17.56 9.67 27.42
N PHE A 131 -18.10 9.26 26.27
CA PHE A 131 -17.35 9.06 25.05
C PHE A 131 -17.45 10.29 24.14
N ASN A 132 -16.43 10.47 23.28
CA ASN A 132 -16.48 11.46 22.22
C ASN A 132 -17.64 11.15 21.27
N PRO A 133 -18.53 12.11 20.91
CA PRO A 133 -19.63 11.88 19.96
C PRO A 133 -19.18 11.32 18.61
N PHE A 134 -17.93 11.56 18.23
CA PHE A 134 -17.33 11.05 17.00
C PHE A 134 -16.54 9.74 17.18
N PHE A 135 -16.58 9.12 18.37
CA PHE A 135 -15.81 7.90 18.66
C PHE A 135 -16.05 6.82 17.60
N ILE A 136 -17.28 6.38 17.43
CA ILE A 136 -17.57 5.31 16.46
C ILE A 136 -17.27 5.76 15.01
N PRO A 137 -17.74 6.92 14.52
CA PRO A 137 -17.36 7.37 13.18
C PRO A 137 -15.85 7.48 12.93
N LYS A 138 -15.06 7.90 13.93
CA LYS A 138 -13.61 7.98 13.79
C LYS A 138 -12.93 6.61 13.72
N MET A 139 -13.50 5.62 14.42
CA MET A 139 -12.90 4.30 14.58
C MET A 139 -13.12 3.39 13.37
N ILE A 140 -14.31 3.42 12.76
CA ILE A 140 -14.66 2.48 11.70
C ILE A 140 -13.85 2.71 10.42
N ALA A 141 -13.40 1.61 9.79
CA ALA A 141 -12.48 1.66 8.66
C ALA A 141 -13.07 2.33 7.41
N ASP A 142 -14.41 2.24 7.22
CA ASP A 142 -15.13 2.75 6.04
C ASP A 142 -15.23 4.28 6.00
N ILE A 143 -15.00 4.94 7.13
CA ILE A 143 -15.21 6.39 7.22
C ILE A 143 -14.27 7.20 6.33
N ALA A 144 -13.06 6.67 6.03
CA ALA A 144 -12.13 7.34 5.13
C ALA A 144 -12.74 7.53 3.73
N ALA A 145 -13.37 6.48 3.17
CA ALA A 145 -14.08 6.57 1.90
C ALA A 145 -15.27 7.55 1.99
N GLY A 146 -16.01 7.53 3.11
CA GLY A 146 -17.08 8.46 3.39
C GLY A 146 -16.64 9.92 3.37
N HIS A 147 -15.56 10.26 4.05
CA HIS A 147 -15.02 11.62 4.10
C HIS A 147 -14.54 12.11 2.72
N ILE A 148 -13.86 11.27 1.94
CA ILE A 148 -13.45 11.61 0.57
C ILE A 148 -14.69 11.90 -0.29
N SER A 149 -15.69 11.01 -0.23
CA SER A 149 -16.95 11.18 -0.95
C SER A 149 -17.66 12.50 -0.58
N ILE A 150 -17.79 12.81 0.70
CA ILE A 150 -18.42 14.04 1.21
C ILE A 150 -17.67 15.28 0.71
N LYS A 151 -16.34 15.28 0.80
CA LYS A 151 -15.51 16.43 0.40
C LYS A 151 -15.70 16.82 -1.05
N TYR A 152 -15.84 15.85 -1.95
CA TYR A 152 -15.93 16.08 -3.39
C TYR A 152 -17.35 15.90 -3.96
N GLY A 153 -18.32 15.54 -3.15
CA GLY A 153 -19.70 15.31 -3.56
C GLY A 153 -19.88 14.08 -4.45
N LEU A 154 -19.00 13.07 -4.33
CA LEU A 154 -19.00 11.87 -5.17
C LEU A 154 -20.11 10.91 -4.74
N ARG A 155 -20.96 10.46 -5.65
CA ARG A 155 -22.15 9.66 -5.36
C ARG A 155 -22.20 8.31 -6.08
N GLY A 156 -21.07 7.90 -6.71
CA GLY A 156 -20.90 6.55 -7.24
C GLY A 156 -20.69 5.51 -6.13
N PRO A 157 -20.21 4.28 -6.46
CA PRO A 157 -19.93 3.24 -5.47
C PRO A 157 -19.01 3.75 -4.36
N ASN A 158 -19.36 3.48 -3.09
CA ASN A 158 -18.59 3.95 -1.92
C ASN A 158 -18.53 2.86 -0.85
N TYR A 159 -17.36 2.29 -0.61
CA TYR A 159 -17.10 1.30 0.43
C TYR A 159 -15.60 1.11 0.69
N VAL A 160 -15.29 0.31 1.72
CA VAL A 160 -13.91 -0.03 2.09
C VAL A 160 -13.70 -1.53 2.04
N THR A 161 -12.52 -1.93 1.56
CA THR A 161 -12.05 -3.31 1.64
C THR A 161 -11.19 -3.50 2.89
N VAL A 162 -11.43 -4.61 3.59
CA VAL A 162 -10.68 -5.01 4.80
C VAL A 162 -10.16 -6.43 4.60
N SER A 163 -8.87 -6.55 4.28
CA SER A 163 -8.15 -7.81 4.06
C SER A 163 -6.71 -7.72 4.57
N ALA A 164 -6.57 -7.16 5.77
CA ALA A 164 -5.28 -6.92 6.42
C ALA A 164 -4.33 -6.14 5.48
N CYS A 165 -3.09 -6.63 5.27
CA CYS A 165 -2.11 -5.94 4.43
C CYS A 165 -2.53 -5.84 2.96
N ALA A 166 -3.43 -6.71 2.47
CA ALA A 166 -3.93 -6.70 1.10
C ALA A 166 -5.05 -5.67 0.82
N SER A 167 -5.52 -4.94 1.85
CA SER A 167 -6.70 -4.07 1.76
C SER A 167 -6.62 -3.07 0.61
N ALA A 168 -5.55 -2.30 0.47
CA ALA A 168 -5.45 -1.29 -0.59
C ALA A 168 -5.39 -1.92 -1.99
N THR A 169 -4.70 -3.05 -2.16
CA THR A 169 -4.66 -3.74 -3.46
C THR A 169 -6.03 -4.30 -3.82
N ASN A 170 -6.79 -4.85 -2.86
CA ASN A 170 -8.19 -5.23 -3.09
C ASN A 170 -9.04 -4.03 -3.52
N ALA A 171 -8.88 -2.86 -2.87
CA ALA A 171 -9.59 -1.64 -3.26
C ALA A 171 -9.27 -1.24 -4.72
N ILE A 172 -8.01 -1.32 -5.13
CA ILE A 172 -7.58 -1.04 -6.51
C ILE A 172 -8.19 -2.04 -7.49
N ILE A 173 -8.17 -3.35 -7.17
CA ILE A 173 -8.75 -4.40 -8.02
C ILE A 173 -10.27 -4.23 -8.14
N ASP A 174 -10.97 -3.93 -7.06
CA ASP A 174 -12.41 -3.70 -7.07
C ASP A 174 -12.78 -2.45 -7.88
N ALA A 175 -12.03 -1.35 -7.72
CA ALA A 175 -12.19 -0.14 -8.50
C ALA A 175 -11.96 -0.40 -9.99
N PHE A 176 -10.90 -1.12 -10.35
CA PHE A 176 -10.61 -1.56 -11.71
C PHE A 176 -11.79 -2.37 -12.28
N ASN A 177 -12.27 -3.35 -11.53
CA ASN A 177 -13.39 -4.21 -11.96
C ASN A 177 -14.69 -3.42 -12.20
N LEU A 178 -15.03 -2.49 -11.30
CA LEU A 178 -16.25 -1.69 -11.47
C LEU A 178 -16.17 -0.76 -12.68
N ILE A 179 -15.00 -0.18 -12.95
CA ILE A 179 -14.81 0.71 -14.12
C ILE A 179 -14.84 -0.11 -15.40
N ARG A 180 -14.09 -1.21 -15.50
CA ARG A 180 -14.07 -2.03 -16.74
C ARG A 180 -15.40 -2.66 -17.08
N LEU A 181 -16.27 -2.90 -16.08
CA LEU A 181 -17.65 -3.34 -16.23
C LEU A 181 -18.64 -2.20 -16.52
N GLY A 182 -18.16 -0.95 -16.64
CA GLY A 182 -19.01 0.22 -16.92
C GLY A 182 -19.92 0.64 -15.77
N LYS A 183 -19.62 0.25 -14.53
CA LYS A 183 -20.40 0.62 -13.34
C LYS A 183 -20.02 2.00 -12.78
N ALA A 184 -18.82 2.48 -13.08
CA ALA A 184 -18.33 3.82 -12.76
C ALA A 184 -17.52 4.35 -13.95
N ASP A 185 -17.35 5.68 -14.05
CA ASP A 185 -16.50 6.32 -15.03
C ASP A 185 -15.13 6.63 -14.44
N ALA A 186 -15.08 6.92 -13.13
CA ALA A 186 -13.85 7.05 -12.37
C ALA A 186 -14.06 6.62 -10.91
N ILE A 187 -12.97 6.20 -10.25
CA ILE A 187 -12.97 5.85 -8.83
C ILE A 187 -11.70 6.40 -8.17
N VAL A 188 -11.89 7.09 -7.05
CA VAL A 188 -10.82 7.39 -6.10
C VAL A 188 -10.54 6.11 -5.31
N THR A 189 -9.36 5.55 -5.43
CA THR A 189 -8.99 4.30 -4.75
C THR A 189 -7.61 4.39 -4.11
N GLY A 190 -7.30 3.45 -3.25
CA GLY A 190 -6.05 3.41 -2.53
C GLY A 190 -6.22 2.85 -1.13
N GLY A 191 -5.45 3.35 -0.18
CA GLY A 191 -5.57 2.92 1.21
C GLY A 191 -4.77 3.76 2.19
N SER A 192 -5.16 3.68 3.46
CA SER A 192 -4.52 4.41 4.55
C SER A 192 -4.46 3.59 5.83
N GLU A 193 -3.40 3.77 6.62
CA GLU A 193 -3.22 3.13 7.91
C GLU A 193 -2.41 4.00 8.87
N ALA A 194 -2.76 3.98 10.17
CA ALA A 194 -2.06 4.70 11.23
C ALA A 194 -2.02 3.83 12.51
N ALA A 195 -1.23 2.77 12.48
CA ALA A 195 -1.16 1.79 13.57
C ALA A 195 0.11 1.94 14.44
N VAL A 196 0.90 3.02 14.25
CA VAL A 196 2.07 3.33 15.09
C VAL A 196 1.58 3.99 16.38
N ASN A 197 1.05 3.19 17.28
CA ASN A 197 0.59 3.56 18.61
C ASN A 197 0.85 2.40 19.58
N GLU A 198 0.59 2.60 20.87
CA GLU A 198 0.92 1.60 21.90
C GLU A 198 0.21 0.26 21.66
N MET A 199 -1.07 0.26 21.26
CA MET A 199 -1.82 -0.97 20.98
C MET A 199 -1.30 -1.68 19.72
N GLY A 200 -1.05 -0.96 18.64
CA GLY A 200 -0.52 -1.51 17.40
C GLY A 200 0.87 -2.12 17.61
N MET A 201 1.80 -1.34 18.17
CA MET A 201 3.15 -1.82 18.47
C MET A 201 3.13 -2.98 19.45
N GLY A 202 2.34 -2.90 20.53
CA GLY A 202 2.22 -3.95 21.53
C GLY A 202 1.66 -5.24 20.95
N GLY A 203 0.61 -5.15 20.13
CA GLY A 203 -0.02 -6.28 19.45
C GLY A 203 0.95 -7.01 18.51
N PHE A 204 1.65 -6.28 17.64
CA PHE A 204 2.64 -6.88 16.74
C PHE A 204 3.89 -7.39 17.46
N ASN A 205 4.33 -6.76 18.57
CA ASN A 205 5.39 -7.29 19.43
C ASN A 205 4.97 -8.61 20.08
N ALA A 206 3.71 -8.74 20.52
CA ALA A 206 3.17 -9.98 21.10
C ALA A 206 3.18 -11.13 20.07
N LEU A 207 2.91 -10.84 18.81
CA LEU A 207 3.01 -11.78 17.68
C LEU A 207 4.47 -12.13 17.30
N ARG A 208 5.47 -11.42 17.84
CA ARG A 208 6.89 -11.52 17.44
C ARG A 208 7.09 -11.28 15.93
N ALA A 209 6.29 -10.39 15.36
CA ALA A 209 6.30 -10.09 13.94
C ALA A 209 7.21 -8.90 13.58
N LEU A 210 7.52 -8.04 14.58
CA LEU A 210 8.37 -6.87 14.38
C LEU A 210 9.84 -7.19 14.59
N SER A 211 10.70 -6.52 13.80
CA SER A 211 12.13 -6.46 14.06
C SER A 211 12.41 -5.83 15.43
N THR A 212 13.41 -6.34 16.11
CA THR A 212 13.88 -5.84 17.41
C THR A 212 15.27 -5.22 17.34
N ARG A 213 15.72 -4.83 16.16
CA ARG A 213 17.03 -4.22 15.89
C ARG A 213 17.06 -2.75 16.32
N ASN A 214 16.92 -2.53 17.63
CA ASN A 214 16.85 -1.19 18.24
C ASN A 214 18.16 -0.39 18.15
N ASP A 215 19.29 -1.04 17.94
CA ASP A 215 20.61 -0.45 17.80
C ASP A 215 20.87 0.19 16.42
N SER A 216 20.11 -0.22 15.39
CA SER A 216 20.22 0.35 14.04
C SER A 216 18.86 0.32 13.30
N PRO A 217 17.90 1.17 13.71
CA PRO A 217 16.55 1.20 13.15
C PRO A 217 16.52 1.36 11.62
N GLU A 218 17.39 2.20 11.06
CA GLU A 218 17.45 2.50 9.63
C GLU A 218 17.83 1.30 8.77
N THR A 219 18.45 0.25 9.38
CA THR A 219 18.83 -0.98 8.70
C THR A 219 17.98 -2.19 9.09
N ALA A 220 16.92 -1.97 9.88
CA ALA A 220 16.10 -3.05 10.43
C ALA A 220 15.21 -3.72 9.38
N SER A 221 14.58 -2.95 8.48
CA SER A 221 13.86 -3.52 7.34
C SER A 221 14.85 -3.92 6.25
N ARG A 222 15.10 -5.24 6.13
CA ARG A 222 16.11 -5.83 5.24
C ARG A 222 15.59 -7.06 4.50
N PRO A 223 14.60 -6.89 3.60
CA PRO A 223 14.03 -8.03 2.86
C PRO A 223 15.11 -8.84 2.13
N PHE A 224 15.00 -10.16 2.21
CA PHE A 224 15.90 -11.16 1.59
C PHE A 224 17.32 -11.26 2.20
N ASP A 225 17.67 -10.41 3.16
CA ASP A 225 18.95 -10.51 3.89
C ASP A 225 18.89 -11.68 4.89
N LEU A 226 20.03 -12.36 5.11
CA LEU A 226 20.14 -13.49 6.05
C LEU A 226 19.70 -13.10 7.47
N ASP A 227 20.08 -11.89 7.92
CA ASP A 227 19.86 -11.44 9.29
C ASP A 227 18.53 -10.69 9.50
N ARG A 228 17.56 -10.85 8.60
CA ARG A 228 16.20 -10.29 8.77
C ARG A 228 15.50 -10.95 9.94
N ASP A 229 14.83 -10.16 10.79
CA ASP A 229 14.24 -10.61 12.05
C ASP A 229 12.77 -10.18 12.24
N GLY A 230 12.12 -9.63 11.23
CA GLY A 230 10.74 -9.16 11.27
C GLY A 230 10.54 -7.87 10.50
N PHE A 231 9.29 -7.45 10.35
CA PHE A 231 9.01 -6.21 9.63
C PHE A 231 9.15 -4.97 10.52
N VAL A 232 9.34 -3.82 9.90
CA VAL A 232 9.27 -2.51 10.57
C VAL A 232 7.87 -1.93 10.33
N LEU A 233 7.14 -1.62 11.39
CA LEU A 233 5.81 -1.03 11.27
C LEU A 233 5.91 0.38 10.68
N GLY A 234 5.05 0.68 9.71
CA GLY A 234 4.93 1.98 9.08
C GLY A 234 3.48 2.48 9.07
N GLU A 235 3.32 3.75 8.76
CA GLU A 235 2.03 4.41 8.62
C GLU A 235 2.01 5.29 7.37
N GLY A 236 0.83 5.66 6.88
CA GLY A 236 0.68 6.54 5.73
C GLY A 236 -0.50 6.20 4.84
N SER A 237 -0.45 6.71 3.61
CA SER A 237 -1.53 6.55 2.64
C SER A 237 -1.02 6.68 1.21
N GLY A 238 -1.67 5.96 0.30
CA GLY A 238 -1.56 6.13 -1.14
C GLY A 238 -2.94 6.25 -1.78
N ALA A 239 -3.07 7.12 -2.78
CA ALA A 239 -4.30 7.35 -3.52
C ALA A 239 -4.04 7.33 -5.03
N LEU A 240 -4.97 6.71 -5.76
CA LEU A 240 -4.99 6.67 -7.21
C LEU A 240 -6.36 7.14 -7.72
N ILE A 241 -6.37 7.87 -8.83
CA ILE A 241 -7.59 8.07 -9.62
C ILE A 241 -7.54 7.08 -10.77
N LEU A 242 -8.39 6.06 -10.69
CA LEU A 242 -8.64 5.15 -11.80
C LEU A 242 -9.78 5.70 -12.64
N GLU A 243 -9.65 5.64 -13.95
CA GLU A 243 -10.58 6.26 -14.88
C GLU A 243 -10.76 5.40 -16.12
N GLU A 244 -11.97 5.36 -16.65
CA GLU A 244 -12.25 4.74 -17.95
C GLU A 244 -11.49 5.50 -19.05
N TYR A 245 -10.85 4.77 -19.93
CA TYR A 245 -9.90 5.33 -20.90
C TYR A 245 -10.52 6.37 -21.82
N GLU A 246 -11.69 6.11 -22.42
CA GLU A 246 -12.32 7.07 -23.32
C GLU A 246 -12.83 8.31 -22.56
N HIS A 247 -13.26 8.14 -21.30
CA HIS A 247 -13.59 9.25 -20.42
C HIS A 247 -12.36 10.14 -20.17
N ALA A 248 -11.23 9.54 -19.81
CA ALA A 248 -9.95 10.23 -19.59
C ALA A 248 -9.48 10.97 -20.83
N LYS A 249 -9.51 10.29 -21.97
CA LYS A 249 -9.09 10.83 -23.27
C LYS A 249 -9.95 12.01 -23.71
N LYS A 250 -11.28 11.91 -23.56
CA LYS A 250 -12.24 12.96 -23.93
C LYS A 250 -11.97 14.27 -23.19
N ARG A 251 -11.55 14.21 -21.93
CA ARG A 251 -11.23 15.39 -21.13
C ARG A 251 -9.76 15.84 -21.22
N GLY A 252 -8.94 15.16 -22.04
CA GLY A 252 -7.52 15.47 -22.20
C GLY A 252 -6.69 15.17 -20.93
N ALA A 253 -7.04 14.15 -20.18
CA ALA A 253 -6.35 13.79 -18.95
C ALA A 253 -4.89 13.39 -19.19
N LYS A 254 -4.01 13.73 -18.25
CA LYS A 254 -2.71 13.09 -18.13
C LYS A 254 -2.93 11.63 -17.74
N ILE A 255 -2.31 10.70 -18.42
CA ILE A 255 -2.34 9.28 -18.11
C ILE A 255 -0.94 8.83 -17.66
N TYR A 256 -0.88 8.19 -16.51
CA TYR A 256 0.36 7.65 -15.94
C TYR A 256 0.67 6.25 -16.44
N ALA A 257 -0.34 5.38 -16.40
CA ALA A 257 -0.24 3.96 -16.73
C ALA A 257 -1.63 3.39 -17.02
N GLU A 258 -1.67 2.15 -17.54
CA GLU A 258 -2.88 1.33 -17.62
C GLU A 258 -2.88 0.29 -16.52
N ILE A 259 -4.04 -0.02 -15.93
CA ILE A 259 -4.24 -1.23 -15.10
C ILE A 259 -4.70 -2.33 -16.04
N LEU A 260 -3.97 -3.45 -16.04
CA LEU A 260 -4.26 -4.56 -16.97
C LEU A 260 -5.05 -5.69 -16.33
N GLY A 261 -4.75 -6.01 -15.08
CA GLY A 261 -5.39 -7.12 -14.40
C GLY A 261 -5.13 -7.13 -12.91
N GLY A 262 -5.94 -7.90 -12.19
CA GLY A 262 -5.84 -8.12 -10.77
C GLY A 262 -6.12 -9.57 -10.40
N GLY A 263 -5.29 -10.13 -9.52
CA GLY A 263 -5.44 -11.48 -9.00
C GLY A 263 -5.72 -11.47 -7.50
N MET A 264 -6.53 -12.43 -7.06
CA MET A 264 -6.83 -12.65 -5.64
C MET A 264 -6.81 -14.13 -5.33
N SER A 265 -6.28 -14.51 -4.15
CA SER A 265 -6.30 -15.90 -3.67
C SER A 265 -6.27 -15.97 -2.16
N GLY A 266 -6.50 -17.14 -1.61
CA GLY A 266 -6.33 -17.43 -0.19
C GLY A 266 -5.30 -18.54 0.03
N ASP A 267 -4.49 -18.44 1.11
CA ASP A 267 -3.55 -19.50 1.50
C ASP A 267 -4.26 -20.74 2.07
N ALA A 268 -5.38 -20.54 2.76
CA ALA A 268 -6.12 -21.56 3.50
C ALA A 268 -5.19 -22.44 4.37
N TYR A 269 -4.22 -21.81 5.04
CA TYR A 269 -3.14 -22.51 5.77
C TYR A 269 -3.07 -22.11 7.25
N HIS A 270 -2.74 -20.85 7.53
CA HIS A 270 -2.56 -20.35 8.88
C HIS A 270 -2.98 -18.87 8.97
N MET A 271 -3.38 -18.38 10.15
CA MET A 271 -3.88 -17.01 10.26
C MET A 271 -2.81 -15.91 10.09
N THR A 272 -1.53 -16.21 10.32
CA THR A 272 -0.45 -15.22 10.22
C THR A 272 0.75 -15.66 9.40
N ALA A 273 0.98 -16.98 9.26
CA ALA A 273 2.10 -17.50 8.48
C ALA A 273 1.65 -17.79 7.03
N PRO A 274 2.49 -17.47 6.02
CA PRO A 274 2.23 -17.85 4.64
C PRO A 274 2.33 -19.38 4.47
N HIS A 275 1.72 -19.89 3.40
CA HIS A 275 1.95 -21.29 3.01
C HIS A 275 3.45 -21.48 2.65
N PRO A 276 4.15 -22.49 3.22
CA PRO A 276 5.61 -22.62 3.08
C PRO A 276 6.10 -22.81 1.64
N ASP A 277 5.23 -23.30 0.75
CA ASP A 277 5.53 -23.45 -0.67
C ASP A 277 5.03 -22.27 -1.52
N GLY A 278 4.54 -21.19 -0.89
CA GLY A 278 4.07 -19.99 -1.57
C GLY A 278 2.84 -20.19 -2.47
N ILE A 279 2.00 -21.19 -2.19
CA ILE A 279 0.88 -21.59 -3.09
C ILE A 279 -0.08 -20.43 -3.32
N GLY A 280 -0.51 -19.73 -2.27
CA GLY A 280 -1.42 -18.58 -2.41
C GLY A 280 -0.77 -17.43 -3.18
N ALA A 281 0.47 -17.08 -2.86
CA ALA A 281 1.23 -16.07 -3.58
C ALA A 281 1.39 -16.40 -5.07
N ARG A 282 1.70 -17.68 -5.39
CA ARG A 282 1.74 -18.17 -6.77
C ARG A 282 0.39 -18.01 -7.47
N ASN A 283 -0.68 -18.48 -6.84
CA ASN A 283 -2.02 -18.52 -7.44
C ASN A 283 -2.52 -17.09 -7.72
N THR A 284 -2.24 -16.11 -6.85
CA THR A 284 -2.66 -14.73 -7.09
C THR A 284 -1.90 -14.08 -8.26
N MET A 285 -0.60 -14.35 -8.41
CA MET A 285 0.18 -13.88 -9.57
C MET A 285 -0.33 -14.51 -10.87
N ILE A 286 -0.62 -15.82 -10.87
CA ILE A 286 -1.21 -16.51 -12.04
C ILE A 286 -2.57 -15.89 -12.39
N ALA A 287 -3.46 -15.71 -11.42
CA ALA A 287 -4.76 -15.10 -11.65
C ALA A 287 -4.66 -13.66 -12.20
N ALA A 288 -3.67 -12.88 -11.74
CA ALA A 288 -3.43 -11.54 -12.27
C ALA A 288 -2.95 -11.57 -13.73
N LEU A 289 -2.06 -12.50 -14.08
CA LEU A 289 -1.58 -12.69 -15.45
C LEU A 289 -2.70 -13.16 -16.39
N GLU A 290 -3.55 -14.10 -15.93
CA GLU A 290 -4.71 -14.56 -16.68
C GLU A 290 -5.72 -13.42 -16.91
N ASP A 291 -6.01 -12.62 -15.87
CA ASP A 291 -6.92 -11.47 -15.98
C ASP A 291 -6.38 -10.37 -16.90
N ALA A 292 -5.06 -10.23 -16.96
CA ALA A 292 -4.37 -9.29 -17.87
C ALA A 292 -4.15 -9.85 -19.28
N GLU A 293 -4.47 -11.13 -19.54
CA GLU A 293 -4.18 -11.85 -20.79
C GLU A 293 -2.69 -11.78 -21.17
N LEU A 294 -1.79 -11.92 -20.20
CA LEU A 294 -0.34 -11.82 -20.38
C LEU A 294 0.38 -13.14 -20.13
N ASP A 295 1.38 -13.39 -20.98
CA ASP A 295 2.41 -14.39 -20.68
C ASP A 295 3.33 -13.88 -19.55
N PRO A 296 3.79 -14.75 -18.62
CA PRO A 296 4.73 -14.34 -17.57
C PRO A 296 5.98 -13.59 -18.07
N THR A 297 6.43 -13.88 -19.29
CA THR A 297 7.59 -13.21 -19.89
C THR A 297 7.37 -11.73 -20.25
N ALA A 298 6.14 -11.25 -20.17
CA ALA A 298 5.82 -9.84 -20.37
C ALA A 298 6.15 -8.95 -19.16
N ILE A 299 6.34 -9.54 -17.98
CA ILE A 299 6.64 -8.79 -16.76
C ILE A 299 8.13 -8.41 -16.72
N ASP A 300 8.42 -7.15 -16.47
CA ASP A 300 9.80 -6.62 -16.33
C ASP A 300 10.20 -6.41 -14.86
N TYR A 301 9.22 -6.08 -14.01
CA TYR A 301 9.43 -5.71 -12.62
C TYR A 301 8.36 -6.32 -11.70
N VAL A 302 8.78 -6.88 -10.59
CA VAL A 302 7.91 -7.33 -9.50
C VAL A 302 8.23 -6.53 -8.23
N ASN A 303 7.27 -5.70 -7.80
CA ASN A 303 7.30 -5.11 -6.47
C ASN A 303 6.70 -6.12 -5.50
N VAL A 304 7.54 -6.69 -4.64
CA VAL A 304 7.16 -7.81 -3.79
C VAL A 304 6.54 -7.36 -2.48
N HIS A 305 5.81 -8.26 -1.86
CA HIS A 305 5.36 -8.06 -0.48
C HIS A 305 6.55 -7.92 0.46
N GLY A 306 7.56 -8.80 0.38
CA GLY A 306 8.91 -8.67 0.95
C GLY A 306 8.99 -7.90 2.27
N THR A 307 8.44 -8.44 3.34
CA THR A 307 8.29 -7.73 4.62
C THR A 307 9.51 -7.81 5.53
N SER A 308 10.60 -8.43 5.09
CA SER A 308 11.77 -8.69 5.96
C SER A 308 11.47 -9.72 7.06
N THR A 309 10.55 -10.65 6.79
CA THR A 309 10.24 -11.76 7.71
C THR A 309 10.91 -13.04 7.21
N PRO A 310 11.47 -13.89 8.13
CA PRO A 310 12.18 -15.09 7.71
C PRO A 310 11.36 -16.01 6.78
N LEU A 311 10.12 -16.30 7.12
CA LEU A 311 9.27 -17.21 6.35
C LEU A 311 8.61 -16.55 5.13
N GLY A 312 8.20 -15.29 5.26
CA GLY A 312 7.46 -14.57 4.22
C GLY A 312 8.29 -14.38 2.96
N ASP A 313 9.50 -13.91 3.12
CA ASP A 313 10.39 -13.62 2.01
C ASP A 313 10.78 -14.89 1.23
N ILE A 314 11.05 -16.00 1.93
CA ILE A 314 11.36 -17.29 1.28
C ILE A 314 10.14 -17.83 0.50
N ALA A 315 8.95 -17.79 1.09
CA ALA A 315 7.73 -18.28 0.45
C ALA A 315 7.41 -17.49 -0.83
N GLU A 316 7.60 -16.16 -0.80
CA GLU A 316 7.38 -15.30 -1.97
C GLU A 316 8.39 -15.57 -3.09
N VAL A 317 9.68 -15.74 -2.77
CA VAL A 317 10.70 -16.10 -3.76
C VAL A 317 10.40 -17.44 -4.43
N LYS A 318 9.97 -18.44 -3.67
CA LYS A 318 9.51 -19.73 -4.23
C LYS A 318 8.34 -19.54 -5.20
N ALA A 319 7.35 -18.73 -4.82
CA ALA A 319 6.21 -18.43 -5.67
C ALA A 319 6.62 -17.73 -6.98
N ILE A 320 7.49 -16.73 -6.91
CA ILE A 320 8.04 -16.03 -8.09
C ILE A 320 8.76 -17.01 -9.00
N SER A 321 9.62 -17.87 -8.46
CA SER A 321 10.35 -18.86 -9.24
C SER A 321 9.41 -19.86 -9.93
N GLN A 322 8.31 -20.25 -9.27
CA GLN A 322 7.29 -21.17 -9.85
C GLN A 322 6.48 -20.51 -10.96
N VAL A 323 6.16 -19.21 -10.85
CA VAL A 323 5.36 -18.48 -11.85
C VAL A 323 6.19 -18.13 -13.07
N PHE A 324 7.40 -17.62 -12.87
CA PHE A 324 8.21 -17.03 -13.94
C PHE A 324 9.26 -17.99 -14.52
N GLY A 325 9.58 -19.12 -13.85
CA GLY A 325 10.58 -20.08 -14.32
C GLY A 325 11.91 -19.40 -14.66
N GLU A 326 12.46 -19.71 -15.84
CA GLU A 326 13.71 -19.08 -16.31
C GLU A 326 13.60 -17.57 -16.53
N HIS A 327 12.40 -17.04 -16.71
CA HIS A 327 12.20 -15.60 -16.83
C HIS A 327 12.43 -14.86 -15.51
N ALA A 328 12.33 -15.52 -14.35
CA ALA A 328 12.61 -14.95 -13.05
C ALA A 328 14.01 -14.32 -12.97
N TYR A 329 15.00 -14.88 -13.67
CA TYR A 329 16.37 -14.35 -13.74
C TYR A 329 16.52 -13.09 -14.62
N LYS A 330 15.48 -12.72 -15.35
CA LYS A 330 15.44 -11.52 -16.20
C LYS A 330 14.63 -10.38 -15.60
N LEU A 331 13.86 -10.67 -14.53
CA LEU A 331 13.08 -9.69 -13.78
C LEU A 331 13.97 -8.80 -12.93
N ASN A 332 13.54 -7.58 -12.68
CA ASN A 332 13.89 -6.88 -11.45
C ASN A 332 12.84 -7.22 -10.39
N ILE A 333 13.31 -7.48 -9.19
CA ILE A 333 12.49 -7.72 -8.01
C ILE A 333 12.91 -6.65 -6.98
N SER A 334 11.99 -5.99 -6.29
CA SER A 334 12.36 -5.15 -5.17
C SER A 334 11.26 -5.03 -4.13
N SER A 335 11.66 -4.87 -2.86
CA SER A 335 10.78 -4.51 -1.76
C SER A 335 11.00 -3.06 -1.34
N THR A 336 10.03 -2.21 -1.65
CA THR A 336 10.03 -0.81 -1.18
C THR A 336 9.79 -0.70 0.32
N LYS A 337 9.31 -1.77 0.98
CA LYS A 337 9.19 -1.84 2.44
C LYS A 337 10.53 -1.77 3.18
N SER A 338 11.64 -2.03 2.49
CA SER A 338 12.98 -1.76 3.03
C SER A 338 13.18 -0.29 3.40
N MET A 339 12.45 0.61 2.73
CA MET A 339 12.52 2.07 2.90
C MET A 339 11.34 2.64 3.68
N THR A 340 10.13 2.23 3.36
CA THR A 340 8.89 2.77 3.95
C THR A 340 8.48 2.07 5.25
N GLY A 341 9.04 0.90 5.55
CA GLY A 341 8.41 -0.03 6.47
C GLY A 341 7.12 -0.62 5.88
N HIS A 342 6.39 -1.37 6.66
CA HIS A 342 5.15 -2.01 6.28
C HIS A 342 3.94 -1.16 6.71
N LEU A 343 3.27 -0.51 5.75
CA LEU A 343 2.10 0.35 6.00
C LEU A 343 0.79 -0.43 6.14
N LEU A 344 0.85 -1.73 6.43
CA LEU A 344 -0.32 -2.59 6.62
C LEU A 344 -1.36 -2.44 5.49
N GLY A 345 -2.58 -2.02 5.83
CA GLY A 345 -3.66 -1.87 4.86
C GLY A 345 -3.43 -0.82 3.77
N ALA A 346 -2.49 0.10 3.97
CA ALA A 346 -2.09 1.10 2.97
C ALA A 346 -0.95 0.63 2.04
N ALA A 347 -0.24 -0.46 2.38
CA ALA A 347 0.98 -0.88 1.69
C ALA A 347 0.78 -1.03 0.17
N GLY A 348 -0.25 -1.76 -0.25
CA GLY A 348 -0.50 -2.01 -1.67
C GLY A 348 -0.74 -0.76 -2.50
N ALA A 349 -1.26 0.33 -1.91
CA ALA A 349 -1.47 1.58 -2.63
C ALA A 349 -0.17 2.29 -2.96
N ILE A 350 0.73 2.46 -1.98
CA ILE A 350 2.04 3.10 -2.24
C ILE A 350 2.91 2.23 -3.14
N GLU A 351 2.80 0.91 -3.07
CA GLU A 351 3.52 -0.04 -3.93
C GLU A 351 3.00 -0.04 -5.37
N ALA A 352 1.69 0.07 -5.57
CA ALA A 352 1.11 0.31 -6.89
C ALA A 352 1.60 1.64 -7.48
N ILE A 353 1.68 2.71 -6.68
CA ILE A 353 2.27 4.00 -7.10
C ILE A 353 3.73 3.82 -7.50
N ALA A 354 4.53 3.05 -6.72
CA ALA A 354 5.92 2.76 -7.08
C ALA A 354 6.03 2.02 -8.42
N CYS A 355 5.18 1.03 -8.68
CA CYS A 355 5.11 0.32 -9.97
C CYS A 355 4.71 1.27 -11.13
N ILE A 356 3.71 2.12 -10.94
CA ILE A 356 3.26 3.12 -11.93
C ILE A 356 4.40 4.08 -12.27
N LEU A 357 5.14 4.55 -11.26
CA LEU A 357 6.28 5.45 -11.48
C LEU A 357 7.46 4.72 -12.10
N ALA A 358 7.67 3.44 -11.79
CA ALA A 358 8.72 2.63 -12.42
C ALA A 358 8.47 2.42 -13.91
N VAL A 359 7.24 2.05 -14.33
CA VAL A 359 6.90 1.92 -15.75
C VAL A 359 6.95 3.25 -16.49
N LYS A 360 6.60 4.36 -15.81
CA LYS A 360 6.64 5.70 -16.43
C LYS A 360 8.07 6.20 -16.66
N ASN A 361 8.98 5.93 -15.73
CA ASN A 361 10.32 6.55 -15.70
C ASN A 361 11.45 5.60 -16.10
N ASP A 362 11.17 4.32 -16.39
CA ASP A 362 12.17 3.30 -16.73
C ASP A 362 13.26 3.13 -15.64
N VAL A 363 12.83 3.11 -14.37
CA VAL A 363 13.69 2.95 -13.20
C VAL A 363 13.02 2.06 -12.18
N VAL A 364 13.74 1.05 -11.68
CA VAL A 364 13.27 0.19 -10.58
C VAL A 364 13.88 0.66 -9.26
N PRO A 365 13.07 0.99 -8.24
CA PRO A 365 13.56 1.36 -6.92
C PRO A 365 14.26 0.17 -6.23
N PRO A 366 15.22 0.41 -5.33
CA PRO A 366 15.99 -0.65 -4.69
C PRO A 366 15.25 -1.35 -3.56
N THR A 367 15.73 -2.57 -3.24
CA THR A 367 15.66 -3.13 -1.90
C THR A 367 16.91 -2.71 -1.16
N ILE A 368 16.81 -1.86 -0.15
CA ILE A 368 17.97 -1.43 0.65
C ILE A 368 18.25 -2.41 1.80
N ASN A 369 19.42 -2.24 2.45
CA ASN A 369 19.84 -2.98 3.65
C ASN A 369 20.17 -4.46 3.41
N HIS A 370 20.57 -4.82 2.20
CA HIS A 370 21.15 -6.13 1.95
C HIS A 370 22.64 -6.13 2.27
N PHE A 371 23.07 -7.00 3.17
CA PHE A 371 24.46 -7.16 3.63
C PHE A 371 24.97 -8.59 3.48
N THR A 372 24.09 -9.59 3.67
CA THR A 372 24.49 -11.01 3.68
C THR A 372 23.46 -11.85 2.92
N ASP A 373 23.94 -12.65 1.99
CA ASP A 373 23.13 -13.59 1.22
C ASP A 373 22.52 -14.68 2.11
N ASP A 374 21.21 -14.92 1.95
CA ASP A 374 20.52 -16.03 2.58
C ASP A 374 20.67 -17.30 1.69
N PRO A 375 21.26 -18.39 2.20
CA PRO A 375 21.46 -19.62 1.42
C PRO A 375 20.16 -20.33 1.01
N GLU A 376 19.00 -19.98 1.62
CA GLU A 376 17.70 -20.52 1.23
C GLU A 376 17.05 -19.73 0.08
N ILE A 377 17.66 -18.62 -0.35
CA ILE A 377 17.20 -17.76 -1.43
C ILE A 377 18.13 -17.87 -2.62
N ASP A 378 17.59 -18.00 -3.83
CA ASP A 378 18.41 -18.05 -5.05
C ASP A 378 19.00 -16.67 -5.39
N ASN A 379 20.25 -16.46 -5.06
CA ASN A 379 20.98 -15.20 -5.23
C ASN A 379 21.30 -14.85 -6.69
N ARG A 380 20.89 -15.68 -7.66
CA ARG A 380 20.96 -15.34 -9.10
C ARG A 380 19.79 -14.44 -9.52
N LEU A 381 18.74 -14.34 -8.69
CA LEU A 381 17.64 -13.41 -8.90
C LEU A 381 18.10 -11.97 -8.66
N ASN A 382 17.61 -11.05 -9.49
CA ASN A 382 17.96 -9.63 -9.36
C ASN A 382 16.98 -8.91 -8.39
N PHE A 383 17.29 -8.91 -7.10
CA PHE A 383 16.52 -8.22 -6.07
C PHE A 383 16.74 -6.69 -6.04
N THR A 384 17.42 -6.14 -7.02
CA THR A 384 17.69 -4.69 -7.14
C THR A 384 18.34 -4.13 -5.85
N PHE A 385 19.31 -4.84 -5.29
CA PHE A 385 19.88 -4.52 -4.00
C PHE A 385 20.60 -3.17 -3.96
N ASN A 386 20.29 -2.39 -2.91
CA ASN A 386 20.95 -1.19 -2.42
C ASN A 386 20.99 0.01 -3.38
N LYS A 387 20.72 -0.16 -4.67
CA LYS A 387 20.72 0.95 -5.66
C LYS A 387 19.60 0.76 -6.68
N ALA A 388 18.93 1.86 -7.02
CA ALA A 388 17.96 1.88 -8.12
C ALA A 388 18.63 1.47 -9.44
N GLN A 389 17.90 0.74 -10.27
CA GLN A 389 18.37 0.27 -11.57
C GLN A 389 17.57 0.86 -12.72
N HIS A 390 18.27 1.51 -13.66
CA HIS A 390 17.68 1.98 -14.91
C HIS A 390 17.53 0.82 -15.88
N ARG A 391 16.33 0.60 -16.34
CA ARG A 391 15.99 -0.34 -17.41
C ARG A 391 14.62 0.01 -17.97
N THR A 392 14.35 -0.42 -19.21
CA THR A 392 12.99 -0.35 -19.74
C THR A 392 12.06 -1.22 -18.90
N VAL A 393 10.98 -0.63 -18.41
CA VAL A 393 9.92 -1.29 -17.64
C VAL A 393 8.60 -1.00 -18.37
N ASP A 394 8.15 -1.94 -19.17
CA ASP A 394 6.86 -1.83 -19.86
C ASP A 394 5.72 -2.33 -19.00
N VAL A 395 5.95 -3.40 -18.22
CA VAL A 395 4.94 -4.01 -17.35
C VAL A 395 5.52 -4.32 -15.96
N ALA A 396 4.81 -3.90 -14.93
CA ALA A 396 5.14 -4.20 -13.55
C ALA A 396 3.99 -4.89 -12.82
N LEU A 397 4.32 -5.78 -11.89
CA LEU A 397 3.40 -6.49 -11.02
C LEU A 397 3.70 -6.11 -9.58
N SER A 398 2.65 -5.81 -8.79
CA SER A 398 2.76 -5.53 -7.36
C SER A 398 2.04 -6.60 -6.55
N ASN A 399 2.72 -7.21 -5.60
CA ASN A 399 2.21 -8.24 -4.69
C ASN A 399 1.93 -7.68 -3.31
N THR A 400 0.80 -8.07 -2.72
CA THR A 400 0.53 -7.80 -1.31
C THR A 400 -0.14 -9.01 -0.66
N PHE A 401 0.44 -9.53 0.42
CA PHE A 401 -0.03 -10.72 1.14
C PHE A 401 -0.36 -10.34 2.58
N GLY A 402 -1.57 -10.66 3.03
CA GLY A 402 -2.11 -10.25 4.31
C GLY A 402 -2.34 -11.40 5.29
N PHE A 403 -2.31 -11.09 6.58
CA PHE A 403 -2.79 -12.00 7.61
C PHE A 403 -4.20 -12.47 7.28
N GLY A 404 -4.53 -13.73 7.62
CA GLY A 404 -5.72 -14.42 7.14
C GLY A 404 -5.48 -15.17 5.84
N GLY A 405 -4.25 -15.06 5.27
CA GLY A 405 -3.89 -15.68 3.99
C GLY A 405 -4.50 -14.95 2.78
N HIS A 406 -4.77 -13.66 2.92
CA HIS A 406 -5.29 -12.83 1.82
C HIS A 406 -4.16 -12.44 0.88
N ASN A 407 -4.18 -12.92 -0.36
CA ASN A 407 -3.16 -12.62 -1.36
C ASN A 407 -3.75 -11.83 -2.52
N THR A 408 -3.06 -10.77 -2.94
CA THR A 408 -3.46 -9.93 -4.06
C THR A 408 -2.26 -9.57 -4.93
N SER A 409 -2.48 -9.49 -6.24
CA SER A 409 -1.52 -8.99 -7.22
C SER A 409 -2.22 -8.06 -8.19
N VAL A 410 -1.59 -6.93 -8.54
CA VAL A 410 -2.08 -6.00 -9.56
C VAL A 410 -1.01 -5.77 -10.62
N ILE A 411 -1.40 -5.72 -11.90
CA ILE A 411 -0.50 -5.52 -13.03
C ILE A 411 -0.77 -4.15 -13.66
N VAL A 412 0.30 -3.39 -13.81
CA VAL A 412 0.30 -2.07 -14.45
C VAL A 412 1.19 -2.07 -15.69
N ARG A 413 0.78 -1.34 -16.71
CA ARG A 413 1.54 -1.20 -17.97
C ARG A 413 1.81 0.26 -18.29
N LYS A 414 2.98 0.52 -18.88
CA LYS A 414 3.35 1.81 -19.43
C LYS A 414 2.32 2.28 -20.46
N TYR A 415 1.81 3.48 -20.27
CA TYR A 415 0.98 4.13 -21.28
C TYR A 415 1.86 4.70 -22.39
N LYS A 416 1.57 4.32 -23.64
CA LYS A 416 2.37 4.71 -24.82
C LYS A 416 1.67 5.73 -25.76
N GLY A 417 0.49 6.27 -25.31
CA GLY A 417 -0.29 7.22 -26.14
C GLY A 417 -1.45 6.57 -26.88
#